data_0c279e95441df176a25d06ecd0eb8adc
#
_entry.id   0c279e95441df176a25d06ecd0eb8adc
#
_cell.length_a   1.000
_cell.length_b   1.000
_cell.length_c   1.000
_cell.angle_alpha   90.00
_cell.angle_beta   90.00
_cell.angle_gamma   90.00
#
_symmetry.space_group_name_H-M   'P 1'
#
loop_
_entity.id
_entity.type
_entity.pdbx_description
1 polymer ?
#
loop_
_entity_poly.entity_id
_entity_poly.type
_entity_poly.pdbx_seq_one_letter_code
_entity_poly.pdbx_strand_id
1 'polypeptide(L)'
;MTTTIDIPRIFTISESEHRIHNPFTAEKYATLGRVLRLQAGAQILDLGSGSGEMLCTWARDHAIGGLGIDMSPLFTAQAKQRAAALGVSDRVTFIHSDAAGYVAERQYDVAAC
;
A
#
# COMPACT_ATOMS: atom_id res chain seq x y z
N MET A 1 -15.61 -16.59 9.12
CA MET A 1 -14.70 -15.74 9.90
C MET A 1 -14.97 -14.30 9.62
N THR A 2 -14.68 -13.49 10.55
CA THR A 2 -14.92 -12.06 10.40
C THR A 2 -14.20 -11.45 9.22
N THR A 3 -14.83 -10.50 8.61
CA THR A 3 -14.24 -9.67 7.59
C THR A 3 -13.86 -8.30 8.14
N THR A 4 -14.07 -8.12 9.44
CA THR A 4 -13.70 -6.86 10.07
C THR A 4 -12.19 -6.72 10.06
N ILE A 5 -11.73 -5.56 9.64
CA ILE A 5 -10.32 -5.25 9.69
C ILE A 5 -10.03 -4.72 11.09
N ASP A 6 -9.26 -5.48 11.83
CA ASP A 6 -8.80 -5.09 13.16
C ASP A 6 -7.45 -4.41 13.01
N ILE A 7 -7.46 -3.10 12.89
CA ILE A 7 -6.28 -2.34 12.56
C ILE A 7 -5.86 -1.51 13.76
N PRO A 8 -4.71 -1.81 14.37
CA PRO A 8 -4.22 -1.03 15.50
C PRO A 8 -3.90 0.42 15.15
N ARG A 9 -3.52 0.66 13.91
CA ARG A 9 -3.21 2.00 13.44
C ARG A 9 -3.86 2.23 12.09
N ILE A 10 -4.61 3.33 12.01
CA ILE A 10 -5.25 3.76 10.78
C ILE A 10 -4.77 5.18 10.50
N PHE A 11 -4.36 5.42 9.28
CA PHE A 11 -4.09 6.78 8.84
C PHE A 11 -4.68 6.97 7.45
N THR A 12 -5.06 8.20 7.16
CA THR A 12 -5.62 8.57 5.88
C THR A 12 -4.61 9.38 5.10
N ILE A 13 -4.30 8.92 3.91
CA ILE A 13 -3.58 9.72 2.94
C ILE A 13 -4.64 10.24 2.00
N SER A 14 -4.79 11.55 1.88
CA SER A 14 -5.85 12.13 1.08
C SER A 14 -5.70 11.69 -0.36
N GLU A 15 -6.82 11.57 -1.04
CA GLU A 15 -6.85 11.18 -2.44
C GLU A 15 -6.01 12.13 -3.30
N SER A 16 -6.01 13.41 -2.94
CA SER A 16 -5.18 14.39 -3.64
C SER A 16 -3.70 14.11 -3.45
N GLU A 17 -3.28 13.62 -2.29
CA GLU A 17 -1.88 13.27 -2.07
C GLU A 17 -1.48 12.05 -2.89
N HIS A 18 -2.37 11.06 -3.03
CA HIS A 18 -2.12 9.90 -3.87
C HIS A 18 -1.98 10.26 -5.35
N ARG A 19 -2.71 11.28 -5.79
CA ARG A 19 -2.76 11.66 -7.20
C ARG A 19 -1.71 12.68 -7.60
N ILE A 20 -1.19 13.41 -6.65
CA ILE A 20 -0.18 14.43 -6.94
C ILE A 20 1.16 13.75 -7.10
N HIS A 21 1.59 13.67 -8.36
CA HIS A 21 2.90 13.14 -8.70
C HIS A 21 3.89 14.29 -8.66
N ASN A 22 4.24 14.72 -7.45
CA ASN A 22 5.24 15.76 -7.29
C ASN A 22 6.51 15.15 -6.70
N PRO A 23 7.65 15.89 -6.77
CA PRO A 23 8.93 15.36 -6.30
C PRO A 23 8.97 14.97 -4.83
N PHE A 24 8.02 15.48 -4.04
CA PHE A 24 8.00 15.22 -2.60
C PHE A 24 7.32 13.90 -2.22
N THR A 25 6.63 13.25 -3.15
CA THR A 25 5.85 12.05 -2.83
C THR A 25 6.71 10.93 -2.24
N ALA A 26 7.85 10.65 -2.86
CA ALA A 26 8.75 9.61 -2.38
C ALA A 26 9.30 9.95 -0.99
N GLU A 27 9.67 11.20 -0.76
CA GLU A 27 10.15 11.64 0.54
C GLU A 27 9.07 11.56 1.61
N LYS A 28 7.83 11.91 1.26
CA LYS A 28 6.70 11.80 2.17
C LYS A 28 6.49 10.35 2.60
N TYR A 29 6.50 9.43 1.68
CA TYR A 29 6.32 8.02 1.99
C TYR A 29 7.47 7.48 2.83
N ALA A 30 8.69 7.87 2.53
CA ALA A 30 9.84 7.46 3.32
C ALA A 30 9.72 7.98 4.76
N THR A 31 9.35 9.25 4.92
CA THR A 31 9.17 9.86 6.24
C THR A 31 8.04 9.17 7.00
N LEU A 32 6.92 8.95 6.35
CA LEU A 32 5.76 8.31 6.97
C LEU A 32 6.08 6.90 7.42
N GLY A 33 6.82 6.15 6.61
CA GLY A 33 7.25 4.80 6.99
C GLY A 33 8.08 4.80 8.26
N ARG A 34 8.98 5.77 8.40
CA ARG A 34 9.78 5.91 9.63
C ARG A 34 8.92 6.30 10.82
N VAL A 35 8.00 7.24 10.64
CA VAL A 35 7.11 7.70 11.71
C VAL A 35 6.22 6.56 12.21
N LEU A 36 5.73 5.72 11.32
CA LEU A 36 4.91 4.57 11.68
C LEU A 36 5.71 3.45 12.33
N ARG A 37 7.03 3.52 12.29
CA ARG A 37 7.92 2.48 12.85
C ARG A 37 7.59 1.10 12.29
N LEU A 38 7.52 1.03 10.98
CA LEU A 38 7.18 -0.22 10.29
C LEU A 38 8.22 -1.30 10.61
N GLN A 39 7.72 -2.48 10.94
CA GLN A 39 8.55 -3.62 11.29
C GLN A 39 8.58 -4.61 10.12
N ALA A 40 9.68 -5.33 9.99
CA ALA A 40 9.74 -6.41 9.01
C ALA A 40 8.60 -7.40 9.24
N GLY A 41 7.93 -7.79 8.17
CA GLY A 41 6.80 -8.70 8.25
C GLY A 41 5.46 -8.03 8.53
N ALA A 42 5.43 -6.73 8.84
CA ALA A 42 4.16 -6.03 8.99
C ALA A 42 3.34 -6.10 7.70
N GLN A 43 2.02 -6.20 7.85
CA GLN A 43 1.12 -6.33 6.71
C GLN A 43 0.29 -5.07 6.57
N ILE A 44 0.28 -4.52 5.37
CA ILE A 44 -0.34 -3.23 5.07
C ILE A 44 -1.40 -3.41 3.99
N LEU A 45 -2.57 -2.84 4.25
CA LEU A 45 -3.64 -2.75 3.25
C LEU A 45 -3.70 -1.32 2.73
N ASP A 46 -3.57 -1.16 1.43
CA ASP A 46 -3.64 0.15 0.79
C ASP A 46 -4.83 0.20 -0.17
N LEU A 47 -5.88 0.87 0.26
CA LEU A 47 -7.09 1.06 -0.53
C LEU A 47 -6.90 2.30 -1.41
N GLY A 48 -6.80 2.10 -2.71
CA GLY A 48 -6.46 3.18 -3.63
C GLY A 48 -4.95 3.29 -3.82
N SER A 49 -4.29 2.15 -4.06
CA SER A 49 -2.84 2.08 -4.07
C SER A 49 -2.16 2.82 -5.22
N GLY A 50 -2.91 3.20 -6.25
CA GLY A 50 -2.34 3.86 -7.41
C GLY A 50 -1.24 3.02 -8.05
N SER A 51 -0.15 3.66 -8.44
CA SER A 51 0.99 2.97 -9.07
C SER A 51 1.87 2.21 -8.09
N GLY A 52 1.45 2.05 -6.84
CA GLY A 52 2.12 1.20 -5.87
C GLY A 52 3.38 1.77 -5.24
N GLU A 53 3.61 3.06 -5.40
CA GLU A 53 4.85 3.67 -4.91
C GLU A 53 5.04 3.49 -3.41
N MET A 54 3.99 3.73 -2.63
CA MET A 54 4.07 3.62 -1.18
C MET A 54 4.38 2.18 -0.73
N LEU A 55 3.58 1.22 -1.16
CA LEU A 55 3.77 -0.17 -0.74
C LEU A 55 5.10 -0.74 -1.19
N CYS A 56 5.46 -0.49 -2.45
CA CYS A 56 6.71 -1.04 -2.98
C CYS A 56 7.92 -0.43 -2.28
N THR A 57 7.89 0.88 -2.02
CA THR A 57 8.97 1.56 -1.31
C THR A 57 9.11 1.03 0.11
N TRP A 58 8.00 0.89 0.82
CA TRP A 58 8.02 0.38 2.18
C TRP A 58 8.44 -1.10 2.24
N ALA A 59 8.04 -1.89 1.25
CA ALA A 59 8.49 -3.29 1.18
C ALA A 59 10.00 -3.38 0.99
N ARG A 60 10.55 -2.51 0.14
CA ARG A 60 11.99 -2.46 -0.08
C ARG A 60 12.73 -1.98 1.18
N ASP A 61 12.23 -0.92 1.81
CA ASP A 61 12.98 -0.23 2.87
C ASP A 61 12.72 -0.80 4.26
N HIS A 62 11.54 -1.38 4.48
CA HIS A 62 11.13 -1.86 5.81
C HIS A 62 10.76 -3.34 5.82
N ALA A 63 10.88 -4.02 4.70
CA ALA A 63 10.56 -5.45 4.57
C ALA A 63 9.12 -5.78 4.99
N ILE A 64 8.19 -4.87 4.71
CA ILE A 64 6.76 -5.13 4.94
C ILE A 64 6.18 -5.93 3.79
N GLY A 65 5.03 -6.55 4.03
CA GLY A 65 4.20 -7.10 2.99
C GLY A 65 2.89 -6.35 2.92
N GLY A 66 2.10 -6.65 1.91
CA GLY A 66 0.81 -5.97 1.84
C GLY A 66 0.04 -6.22 0.57
N LEU A 67 -1.14 -5.62 0.55
CA LEU A 67 -2.07 -5.69 -0.55
C LEU A 67 -2.49 -4.28 -0.93
N GLY A 68 -2.33 -3.95 -2.21
CA GLY A 68 -2.83 -2.71 -2.76
C GLY A 68 -4.01 -2.98 -3.67
N ILE A 69 -5.03 -2.14 -3.58
CA ILE A 69 -6.24 -2.24 -4.38
C ILE A 69 -6.46 -0.93 -5.09
N ASP A 70 -6.71 -0.98 -6.39
CA ASP A 70 -6.99 0.21 -7.16
C ASP A 70 -7.99 -0.10 -8.26
N MET A 71 -8.83 0.89 -8.59
CA MET A 71 -9.81 0.77 -9.65
C MET A 71 -9.20 0.91 -11.05
N SER A 72 -8.00 1.42 -11.16
CA SER A 72 -7.35 1.66 -12.43
C SER A 72 -6.56 0.43 -12.86
N PRO A 73 -6.89 -0.18 -14.00
CA PRO A 73 -6.07 -1.28 -14.51
C PRO A 73 -4.67 -0.80 -14.90
N LEU A 74 -4.55 0.44 -15.36
CA LEU A 74 -3.24 1.00 -15.69
C LEU A 74 -2.35 1.14 -14.46
N PHE A 75 -2.89 1.71 -13.39
CA PHE A 75 -2.13 1.86 -12.14
C PHE A 75 -1.78 0.49 -11.54
N THR A 76 -2.70 -0.46 -11.59
CA THR A 76 -2.42 -1.81 -11.10
C THR A 76 -1.28 -2.46 -11.88
N ALA A 77 -1.25 -2.30 -13.19
CA ALA A 77 -0.15 -2.81 -14.01
C ALA A 77 1.17 -2.13 -13.67
N GLN A 78 1.14 -0.82 -13.49
CA GLN A 78 2.34 -0.06 -13.10
C GLN A 78 2.86 -0.50 -11.72
N ALA A 79 1.95 -0.74 -10.78
CA ALA A 79 2.32 -1.21 -9.45
C ALA A 79 3.01 -2.56 -9.50
N LYS A 80 2.49 -3.49 -10.30
CA LYS A 80 3.11 -4.80 -10.48
C LYS A 80 4.49 -4.70 -11.09
N GLN A 81 4.66 -3.83 -12.08
CA GLN A 81 5.96 -3.58 -12.69
C GLN A 81 6.95 -2.98 -11.71
N ARG A 82 6.49 -2.04 -10.89
CA ARG A 82 7.33 -1.44 -9.85
C ARG A 82 7.77 -2.47 -8.82
N ALA A 83 6.86 -3.34 -8.39
CA ALA A 83 7.19 -4.40 -7.44
C ALA A 83 8.27 -5.33 -8.02
N ALA A 84 8.16 -5.68 -9.29
CA ALA A 84 9.16 -6.51 -9.96
C ALA A 84 10.51 -5.79 -10.05
N ALA A 85 10.49 -4.50 -10.41
CA ALA A 85 11.71 -3.71 -10.55
C ALA A 85 12.45 -3.55 -9.21
N LEU A 86 11.72 -3.46 -8.11
CA LEU A 86 12.30 -3.31 -6.78
C LEU A 86 12.55 -4.64 -6.08
N GLY A 87 12.20 -5.76 -6.71
CA GLY A 87 12.44 -7.08 -6.16
C GLY A 87 11.52 -7.43 -4.99
N VAL A 88 10.32 -6.87 -4.93
CA VAL A 88 9.40 -7.07 -3.82
C VAL A 88 8.09 -7.75 -4.22
N SER A 89 8.04 -8.35 -5.41
CA SER A 89 6.84 -9.01 -5.91
C SER A 89 6.35 -10.16 -5.03
N ASP A 90 7.23 -10.73 -4.22
CA ASP A 90 6.88 -11.80 -3.29
C ASP A 90 6.29 -11.28 -2.00
N ARG A 91 6.34 -9.98 -1.75
CA ARG A 91 5.85 -9.38 -0.52
C ARG A 91 4.58 -8.56 -0.72
N VAL A 92 4.42 -7.93 -1.88
CA VAL A 92 3.28 -7.07 -2.14
C VAL A 92 2.48 -7.60 -3.32
N THR A 93 1.16 -7.52 -3.18
CA THR A 93 0.21 -7.94 -4.21
C THR A 93 -0.65 -6.74 -4.58
N PHE A 94 -0.95 -6.61 -5.86
CA PHE A 94 -1.83 -5.54 -6.34
C PHE A 94 -3.01 -6.15 -7.08
N ILE A 95 -4.21 -5.66 -6.74
CA ILE A 95 -5.45 -6.15 -7.31
C ILE A 95 -6.20 -4.98 -7.95
N HIS A 96 -6.65 -5.20 -9.17
CA HIS A 96 -7.57 -4.28 -9.85
C HIS A 96 -8.98 -4.58 -9.35
N SER A 97 -9.50 -3.71 -8.49
CA SER A 97 -10.83 -3.87 -7.94
C SER A 97 -11.33 -2.55 -7.37
N ASP A 98 -12.62 -2.52 -7.06
CA ASP A 98 -13.22 -1.39 -6.36
C ASP A 98 -12.93 -1.53 -4.86
N ALA A 99 -12.12 -0.64 -4.34
CA ALA A 99 -11.78 -0.65 -2.93
C ALA A 99 -12.99 -0.47 -2.02
N ALA A 100 -14.01 0.26 -2.48
CA ALA A 100 -15.21 0.48 -1.68
C ALA A 100 -15.99 -0.80 -1.42
N GLY A 101 -15.89 -1.79 -2.31
CA GLY A 101 -16.55 -3.08 -2.14
C GLY A 101 -15.64 -4.17 -1.58
N TYR A 102 -14.40 -3.83 -1.29
CA TYR A 102 -13.45 -4.84 -0.84
C TYR A 102 -13.73 -5.26 0.59
N VAL A 103 -13.68 -6.57 0.81
CA VAL A 103 -13.80 -7.16 2.14
C VAL A 103 -12.48 -7.86 2.45
N ALA A 104 -11.85 -7.45 3.53
CA ALA A 104 -10.57 -8.02 3.91
C ALA A 104 -10.73 -9.46 4.42
N GLU A 105 -9.86 -10.33 3.96
CA GLU A 105 -9.86 -11.74 4.36
C GLU A 105 -8.87 -12.03 5.47
N ARG A 106 -8.11 -11.02 5.88
CA ARG A 106 -7.11 -11.15 6.92
C ARG A 106 -6.98 -9.82 7.65
N GLN A 107 -6.31 -9.87 8.79
CA GLN A 107 -5.99 -8.67 9.53
C GLN A 107 -4.73 -8.03 8.97
N TYR A 108 -4.70 -6.71 9.02
CA TYR A 108 -3.54 -5.91 8.63
C TYR A 108 -3.09 -5.05 9.80
N ASP A 109 -1.79 -4.78 9.83
CA ASP A 109 -1.22 -3.95 10.90
C ASP A 109 -1.52 -2.47 10.66
N VAL A 110 -1.58 -2.07 9.40
CA VAL A 110 -1.88 -0.70 8.99
C VAL A 110 -2.80 -0.74 7.78
N ALA A 111 -3.74 0.17 7.73
CA ALA A 111 -4.52 0.42 6.52
C ALA A 111 -4.40 1.88 6.12
N ALA A 112 -4.24 2.11 4.83
CA ALA A 112 -4.21 3.43 4.23
C ALA A 112 -5.32 3.55 3.22
N CYS A 113 -5.89 4.74 3.09
CA CYS A 113 -6.92 5.01 2.09
C CYS A 113 -6.95 6.48 1.69
#